data_5e1df1d1b361dd52682971478ef1c47d
#
_entry.id   5e1df1d1b361dd52682971478ef1c47d
#
_cell.length_a   1.000
_cell.length_b   1.000
_cell.length_c   1.000
_cell.angle_alpha   90.00
_cell.angle_beta   90.00
_cell.angle_gamma   90.00
#
_symmetry.space_group_name_H-M   'P 1'
#
loop_
_entity.id
_entity.type
_entity.pdbx_description
1 polymer ?
#
loop_
_entity_poly.entity_id
_entity_poly.type
_entity_poly.pdbx_seq_one_letter_code
_entity_poly.pdbx_strand_id
1 'polypeptide(L)'
;QATGGGKKALGHRPRGRRKKREPGRGHYDKDRPAIIAWVSRQGAVVIQVTRDFTVQTVQKAANLAVQAGSRLYTDSASSYRALKGYVHDFVNHTQKEYARGDVHENRAECLFSLLKPYLRVFRGVSKFNLPGYVGFFQFLRNFRQHNAFEQAELILLAALDPTIASRARKGEFVKCFDHFDLLQTARN
;
A
#
# COMPACT_ATOMS: atom_id res chain seq x y z
N GLN A 1 26.13 -38.87 28.85
CA GLN A 1 25.14 -38.58 27.79
C GLN A 1 24.31 -37.37 28.22
N ALA A 2 24.58 -36.22 27.61
CA ALA A 2 23.80 -35.02 27.84
C ALA A 2 22.55 -35.02 26.98
N THR A 3 21.40 -35.24 27.57
CA THR A 3 20.13 -35.15 26.90
C THR A 3 19.67 -33.68 26.84
N GLY A 4 19.68 -33.12 25.66
CA GLY A 4 19.30 -31.72 25.38
C GLY A 4 17.82 -31.44 25.52
N GLY A 5 17.25 -31.52 26.74
CA GLY A 5 15.81 -31.35 26.95
C GLY A 5 15.38 -30.09 27.69
N GLY A 6 16.27 -29.23 28.09
CA GLY A 6 16.02 -28.22 29.11
C GLY A 6 15.18 -26.99 28.77
N LYS A 7 14.79 -26.75 27.54
CA LYS A 7 14.07 -25.48 27.16
C LYS A 7 12.55 -25.49 27.34
N LYS A 8 11.93 -26.59 27.71
CA LYS A 8 10.47 -26.64 27.97
C LYS A 8 10.08 -26.24 29.39
N ALA A 9 11.04 -26.16 30.32
CA ALA A 9 10.77 -25.89 31.74
C ALA A 9 10.54 -24.43 32.07
N LEU A 10 10.79 -23.49 31.19
CA LEU A 10 10.67 -22.05 31.42
C LEU A 10 9.32 -21.45 30.96
N GLY A 11 8.21 -22.12 31.23
CA GLY A 11 6.88 -21.50 31.14
C GLY A 11 6.53 -20.86 29.79
N HIS A 12 7.13 -21.30 28.70
CA HIS A 12 6.73 -20.86 27.38
C HIS A 12 5.28 -21.30 27.14
N ARG A 13 4.33 -20.37 27.23
CA ARG A 13 2.98 -20.61 26.74
C ARG A 13 3.08 -21.22 25.35
N PRO A 14 2.45 -22.39 25.10
CA PRO A 14 2.40 -22.95 23.76
C PRO A 14 1.85 -21.87 22.84
N ARG A 15 2.54 -21.59 21.73
CA ARG A 15 2.06 -20.67 20.71
C ARG A 15 0.64 -21.10 20.36
N GLY A 16 -0.36 -20.31 20.80
CA GLY A 16 -1.76 -20.63 20.59
C GLY A 16 -1.95 -20.97 19.12
N ARG A 17 -2.71 -22.03 18.85
CA ARG A 17 -3.11 -22.38 17.47
C ARG A 17 -3.55 -21.10 16.80
N ARG A 18 -2.89 -20.71 15.69
CA ARG A 18 -3.33 -19.58 14.89
C ARG A 18 -4.82 -19.77 14.63
N LYS A 19 -5.66 -18.89 15.19
CA LYS A 19 -7.09 -18.90 14.89
C LYS A 19 -7.24 -18.97 13.38
N LYS A 20 -8.06 -19.91 12.89
CA LYS A 20 -8.37 -20.01 11.45
C LYS A 20 -8.74 -18.60 10.98
N ARG A 21 -8.03 -18.11 9.97
CA ARG A 21 -8.34 -16.80 9.40
C ARG A 21 -9.75 -16.87 8.83
N GLU A 22 -10.63 -16.01 9.30
CA GLU A 22 -11.92 -15.85 8.68
C GLU A 22 -11.73 -15.47 7.21
N PRO A 23 -12.45 -16.13 6.28
CA PRO A 23 -12.42 -15.77 4.88
C PRO A 23 -12.95 -14.33 4.73
N GLY A 24 -12.45 -13.59 3.73
CA GLY A 24 -12.87 -12.24 3.42
C GLY A 24 -11.74 -11.23 3.38
N ARG A 25 -12.06 -10.03 2.88
CA ARG A 25 -11.15 -8.90 2.81
C ARG A 25 -10.92 -8.33 4.21
N GLY A 26 -9.75 -7.72 4.41
CA GLY A 26 -9.36 -7.20 5.69
C GLY A 26 -10.29 -6.11 6.21
N HIS A 27 -10.44 -6.02 7.52
CA HIS A 27 -11.17 -4.97 8.22
C HIS A 27 -10.32 -4.42 9.35
N TYR A 28 -10.32 -3.09 9.53
CA TYR A 28 -9.45 -2.39 10.48
C TYR A 28 -9.65 -2.87 11.92
N ASP A 29 -10.90 -3.08 12.35
CA ASP A 29 -11.21 -3.47 13.72
C ASP A 29 -10.76 -4.91 14.04
N LYS A 30 -10.59 -5.73 13.00
CA LYS A 30 -10.04 -7.09 13.11
C LYS A 30 -8.52 -7.15 12.90
N ASP A 31 -7.79 -6.05 13.10
CA ASP A 31 -6.34 -5.90 12.86
C ASP A 31 -5.90 -6.28 11.45
N ARG A 32 -6.76 -6.02 10.46
CA ARG A 32 -6.50 -6.27 9.05
C ARG A 32 -6.97 -5.08 8.22
N PRO A 33 -6.32 -3.92 8.32
CA PRO A 33 -6.64 -2.79 7.45
C PRO A 33 -6.48 -3.18 5.99
N ALA A 34 -7.36 -2.67 5.14
CA ALA A 34 -7.23 -2.86 3.71
C ALA A 34 -6.14 -1.93 3.15
N ILE A 35 -5.41 -2.41 2.15
CA ILE A 35 -4.43 -1.62 1.41
C ILE A 35 -4.90 -1.54 -0.04
N ILE A 36 -5.09 -0.33 -0.53
CA ILE A 36 -5.43 -0.02 -1.91
C ILE A 36 -4.19 0.57 -2.56
N ALA A 37 -3.83 0.09 -3.74
CA ALA A 37 -2.71 0.61 -4.51
C ALA A 37 -3.14 1.00 -5.91
N TRP A 38 -2.71 2.17 -6.34
CA TRP A 38 -2.87 2.69 -7.68
C TRP A 38 -1.48 2.76 -8.33
N VAL A 39 -1.36 2.16 -9.50
CA VAL A 39 -0.08 2.09 -10.21
C VAL A 39 -0.26 2.64 -11.61
N SER A 40 0.44 3.73 -11.93
CA SER A 40 0.39 4.29 -13.27
C SER A 40 1.18 3.44 -14.27
N ARG A 41 0.89 3.57 -15.56
CA ARG A 41 1.69 2.93 -16.61
C ARG A 41 3.13 3.46 -16.65
N GLN A 42 3.35 4.70 -16.23
CA GLN A 42 4.68 5.33 -16.14
C GLN A 42 5.46 4.88 -14.89
N GLY A 43 4.81 4.15 -13.97
CA GLY A 43 5.44 3.55 -12.81
C GLY A 43 5.28 4.33 -11.51
N ALA A 44 4.54 5.45 -11.51
CA ALA A 44 4.16 6.14 -10.27
C ALA A 44 3.18 5.27 -9.47
N VAL A 45 3.33 5.30 -8.14
CA VAL A 45 2.58 4.47 -7.21
C VAL A 45 1.96 5.33 -6.12
N VAL A 46 0.67 5.13 -5.85
CA VAL A 46 -0.02 5.66 -4.66
C VAL A 46 -0.60 4.49 -3.88
N ILE A 47 -0.27 4.38 -2.61
CA ILE A 47 -0.73 3.30 -1.74
C ILE A 47 -1.45 3.90 -0.53
N GLN A 48 -2.64 3.42 -0.26
CA GLN A 48 -3.49 3.93 0.81
C GLN A 48 -3.88 2.81 1.76
N VAL A 49 -3.73 3.04 3.05
CA VAL A 49 -4.24 2.16 4.09
C VAL A 49 -5.62 2.64 4.48
N THR A 50 -6.63 1.79 4.33
CA THR A 50 -8.03 2.12 4.57
C THR A 50 -8.63 1.24 5.66
N ARG A 51 -9.73 1.70 6.26
CA ARG A 51 -10.44 0.94 7.30
C ARG A 51 -11.14 -0.30 6.74
N ASP A 52 -11.66 -0.16 5.54
CA ASP A 52 -12.44 -1.19 4.86
C ASP A 52 -12.22 -1.12 3.35
N PHE A 53 -12.92 -1.96 2.63
CA PHE A 53 -12.88 -2.04 1.17
C PHE A 53 -14.29 -1.86 0.59
N THR A 54 -15.05 -0.92 1.13
CA THR A 54 -16.38 -0.58 0.63
C THR A 54 -16.29 0.27 -0.64
N VAL A 55 -17.38 0.33 -1.41
CA VAL A 55 -17.48 1.18 -2.62
C VAL A 55 -17.13 2.62 -2.31
N GLN A 56 -17.65 3.15 -1.18
CA GLN A 56 -17.42 4.54 -0.79
C GLN A 56 -15.94 4.80 -0.45
N THR A 57 -15.31 3.87 0.25
CA THR A 57 -13.88 3.97 0.60
C THR A 57 -13.01 3.90 -0.65
N VAL A 58 -13.30 2.98 -1.57
CA VAL A 58 -12.56 2.84 -2.83
C VAL A 58 -12.77 4.07 -3.72
N GLN A 59 -13.98 4.61 -3.80
CA GLN A 59 -14.26 5.85 -4.55
C GLN A 59 -13.47 7.05 -3.99
N LYS A 60 -13.45 7.22 -2.67
CA LYS A 60 -12.65 8.28 -2.04
C LYS A 60 -11.16 8.10 -2.30
N ALA A 61 -10.67 6.87 -2.20
CA ALA A 61 -9.29 6.54 -2.48
C ALA A 61 -8.90 6.84 -3.94
N ALA A 62 -9.77 6.49 -4.89
CA ALA A 62 -9.58 6.80 -6.30
C ALA A 62 -9.56 8.32 -6.57
N ASN A 63 -10.52 9.05 -6.02
CA ASN A 63 -10.60 10.51 -6.20
C ASN A 63 -9.38 11.28 -5.64
N LEU A 64 -8.69 10.70 -4.66
CA LEU A 64 -7.48 11.29 -4.10
C LEU A 64 -6.21 10.96 -4.89
N ALA A 65 -6.19 9.83 -5.60
CA ALA A 65 -4.97 9.27 -6.18
C ALA A 65 -4.96 9.27 -7.71
N VAL A 66 -6.13 9.37 -8.34
CA VAL A 66 -6.29 9.20 -9.77
C VAL A 66 -7.03 10.39 -10.36
N GLN A 67 -6.52 10.93 -11.46
CA GLN A 67 -7.16 12.02 -12.18
C GLN A 67 -8.52 11.57 -12.75
N ALA A 68 -9.54 12.39 -12.59
CA ALA A 68 -10.86 12.14 -13.14
C ALA A 68 -10.79 11.92 -14.67
N GLY A 69 -11.60 10.98 -15.19
CA GLY A 69 -11.58 10.61 -16.61
C GLY A 69 -10.47 9.62 -16.99
N SER A 70 -9.55 9.30 -16.09
CA SER A 70 -8.50 8.30 -16.36
C SER A 70 -9.10 6.92 -16.63
N ARG A 71 -8.39 6.11 -17.43
CA ARG A 71 -8.71 4.70 -17.61
C ARG A 71 -8.13 3.86 -16.49
N LEU A 72 -8.98 3.10 -15.81
CA LEU A 72 -8.62 2.21 -14.71
C LEU A 72 -8.75 0.74 -15.13
N TYR A 73 -7.77 -0.04 -14.75
CA TYR A 73 -7.76 -1.50 -14.89
C TYR A 73 -7.72 -2.12 -13.50
N THR A 74 -8.70 -2.95 -13.16
CA THR A 74 -8.79 -3.56 -11.83
C THR A 74 -9.20 -5.03 -11.92
N ASP A 75 -9.20 -5.71 -10.77
CA ASP A 75 -9.85 -6.99 -10.65
C ASP A 75 -11.39 -6.86 -10.73
N SER A 76 -12.08 -8.00 -10.79
CA SER A 76 -13.54 -8.07 -10.87
C SER A 76 -14.27 -7.75 -9.56
N ALA A 77 -13.59 -7.18 -8.56
CA ALA A 77 -14.21 -6.88 -7.28
C ALA A 77 -15.36 -5.87 -7.40
N SER A 78 -16.46 -6.14 -6.70
CA SER A 78 -17.66 -5.30 -6.75
C SER A 78 -17.40 -3.85 -6.35
N SER A 79 -16.49 -3.62 -5.41
CA SER A 79 -16.12 -2.28 -4.96
C SER A 79 -15.46 -1.43 -6.05
N TYR A 80 -14.73 -2.05 -6.99
CA TYR A 80 -14.17 -1.36 -8.13
C TYR A 80 -15.18 -1.14 -9.25
N ARG A 81 -16.08 -2.11 -9.48
CA ARG A 81 -17.11 -1.99 -10.54
C ARG A 81 -18.04 -0.79 -10.36
N ALA A 82 -18.21 -0.31 -9.15
CA ALA A 82 -19.07 0.81 -8.81
C ALA A 82 -18.39 2.18 -8.90
N LEU A 83 -17.11 2.26 -9.33
CA LEU A 83 -16.36 3.50 -9.47
C LEU A 83 -17.00 4.40 -10.52
N LYS A 84 -17.19 5.68 -10.16
CA LYS A 84 -17.76 6.72 -11.04
C LYS A 84 -16.68 7.74 -11.40
N GLY A 85 -16.78 8.32 -12.59
CA GLY A 85 -15.87 9.36 -13.05
C GLY A 85 -14.59 8.84 -13.71
N TYR A 86 -14.51 7.54 -14.00
CA TYR A 86 -13.40 6.88 -14.66
C TYR A 86 -13.87 5.97 -15.80
N VAL A 87 -13.01 5.77 -16.79
CA VAL A 87 -13.21 4.72 -17.80
C VAL A 87 -12.68 3.43 -17.20
N HIS A 88 -13.57 2.53 -16.80
CA HIS A 88 -13.21 1.36 -16.02
C HIS A 88 -13.32 0.07 -16.84
N ASP A 89 -12.21 -0.64 -16.95
CA ASP A 89 -12.11 -1.99 -17.51
C ASP A 89 -11.62 -2.96 -16.44
N PHE A 90 -12.07 -4.19 -16.42
CA PHE A 90 -11.68 -5.20 -15.43
C PHE A 90 -11.32 -6.52 -16.07
N VAL A 91 -10.41 -7.25 -15.45
CA VAL A 91 -10.02 -8.61 -15.80
C VAL A 91 -10.70 -9.59 -14.85
N ASN A 92 -11.30 -10.64 -15.40
CA ASN A 92 -11.99 -11.65 -14.60
C ASN A 92 -11.08 -12.87 -14.34
N HIS A 93 -10.31 -12.84 -13.27
CA HIS A 93 -9.43 -13.94 -12.87
C HIS A 93 -10.16 -15.25 -12.61
N THR A 94 -11.46 -15.24 -12.27
CA THR A 94 -12.26 -16.45 -12.04
C THR A 94 -12.45 -17.25 -13.33
N GLN A 95 -12.37 -16.59 -14.48
CA GLN A 95 -12.44 -17.20 -15.81
C GLN A 95 -11.06 -17.50 -16.41
N LYS A 96 -10.00 -17.45 -15.61
CA LYS A 96 -8.59 -17.58 -16.05
C LYS A 96 -8.19 -16.56 -17.12
N GLU A 97 -8.88 -15.42 -17.18
CA GLU A 97 -8.53 -14.32 -18.05
C GLU A 97 -7.46 -13.47 -17.35
N TYR A 98 -6.20 -13.60 -17.78
CA TYR A 98 -5.06 -12.88 -17.20
C TYR A 98 -4.74 -11.57 -17.92
N ALA A 99 -5.23 -11.43 -19.14
CA ALA A 99 -5.09 -10.24 -19.97
C ALA A 99 -6.17 -10.19 -21.05
N ARG A 100 -6.71 -9.01 -21.32
CA ARG A 100 -7.59 -8.74 -22.46
C ARG A 100 -6.97 -7.61 -23.27
N GLY A 101 -6.12 -7.95 -24.25
CA GLY A 101 -5.35 -6.94 -25.00
C GLY A 101 -4.43 -6.14 -24.07
N ASP A 102 -4.61 -4.83 -24.01
CA ASP A 102 -3.82 -3.92 -23.14
C ASP A 102 -4.25 -3.91 -21.67
N VAL A 103 -5.28 -4.68 -21.28
CA VAL A 103 -5.79 -4.73 -19.91
C VAL A 103 -4.95 -5.71 -19.09
N HIS A 104 -4.03 -5.20 -18.28
CA HIS A 104 -3.16 -6.00 -17.41
C HIS A 104 -3.19 -5.45 -15.98
N GLU A 105 -3.50 -6.31 -15.00
CA GLU A 105 -3.37 -5.99 -13.58
C GLU A 105 -1.98 -6.33 -13.01
N ASN A 106 -1.09 -6.91 -13.81
CA ASN A 106 0.21 -7.42 -13.40
C ASN A 106 1.08 -6.43 -12.60
N ARG A 107 0.89 -5.11 -12.81
CA ARG A 107 1.67 -4.09 -12.09
C ARG A 107 1.27 -3.97 -10.63
N ALA A 108 -0.02 -4.04 -10.32
CA ALA A 108 -0.51 -4.01 -8.95
C ALA A 108 -0.14 -5.30 -8.21
N GLU A 109 -0.26 -6.45 -8.88
CA GLU A 109 0.18 -7.74 -8.31
C GLU A 109 1.68 -7.74 -8.04
N CYS A 110 2.49 -7.25 -8.98
CA CYS A 110 3.93 -7.08 -8.80
C CYS A 110 4.25 -6.15 -7.63
N LEU A 111 3.54 -5.02 -7.48
CA LEU A 111 3.72 -4.12 -6.34
C LEU A 111 3.44 -4.82 -5.02
N PHE A 112 2.34 -5.57 -4.91
CA PHE A 112 2.01 -6.32 -3.70
C PHE A 112 2.98 -7.47 -3.43
N SER A 113 3.57 -8.08 -4.47
CA SER A 113 4.62 -9.09 -4.30
C SER A 113 5.88 -8.53 -3.66
N LEU A 114 6.15 -7.23 -3.82
CA LEU A 114 7.26 -6.52 -3.19
C LEU A 114 6.89 -5.97 -1.80
N LEU A 115 5.68 -5.41 -1.64
CA LEU A 115 5.22 -4.85 -0.37
C LEU A 115 5.12 -5.92 0.73
N LYS A 116 4.64 -7.12 0.41
CA LYS A 116 4.48 -8.21 1.39
C LYS A 116 5.81 -8.63 2.03
N PRO A 117 6.90 -8.92 1.30
CA PRO A 117 8.20 -9.21 1.89
C PRO A 117 8.76 -8.02 2.68
N TYR A 118 8.64 -6.80 2.16
CA TYR A 118 9.06 -5.58 2.87
C TYR A 118 8.43 -5.50 4.25
N LEU A 119 7.11 -5.65 4.37
CA LEU A 119 6.42 -5.61 5.66
C LEU A 119 6.79 -6.80 6.58
N ARG A 120 7.19 -7.96 6.02
CA ARG A 120 7.60 -9.13 6.81
C ARG A 120 8.90 -8.92 7.59
N VAL A 121 9.79 -8.08 7.09
CA VAL A 121 11.07 -7.77 7.74
C VAL A 121 10.83 -7.23 9.17
N PHE A 122 9.78 -6.48 9.37
CA PHE A 122 9.44 -5.87 10.66
C PHE A 122 8.74 -6.84 11.65
N ARG A 123 8.56 -8.12 11.27
CA ARG A 123 7.99 -9.20 12.11
C ARG A 123 6.61 -8.90 12.73
N GLY A 124 5.95 -7.85 12.31
CA GLY A 124 4.64 -7.38 12.76
C GLY A 124 4.61 -5.87 12.82
N VAL A 125 3.65 -5.29 12.13
CA VAL A 125 3.42 -3.84 12.09
C VAL A 125 2.04 -3.58 12.67
N SER A 126 1.97 -2.70 13.67
CA SER A 126 0.69 -2.23 14.21
C SER A 126 -0.12 -1.52 13.14
N LYS A 127 -1.44 -1.72 13.15
CA LYS A 127 -2.35 -1.01 12.23
C LYS A 127 -2.24 0.51 12.31
N PHE A 128 -1.85 1.04 13.47
CA PHE A 128 -1.67 2.49 13.66
C PHE A 128 -0.41 3.02 12.95
N ASN A 129 0.63 2.20 12.90
CA ASN A 129 1.91 2.56 12.27
C ASN A 129 1.98 2.13 10.80
N LEU A 130 1.09 1.23 10.36
CA LEU A 130 1.09 0.69 9.01
C LEU A 130 1.09 1.77 7.90
N PRO A 131 0.34 2.89 8.03
CA PRO A 131 0.39 3.95 7.03
C PRO A 131 1.80 4.53 6.83
N GLY A 132 2.59 4.69 7.90
CA GLY A 132 3.96 5.18 7.81
C GLY A 132 4.88 4.21 7.07
N TYR A 133 4.80 2.91 7.38
CA TYR A 133 5.59 1.88 6.67
C TYR A 133 5.23 1.78 5.19
N VAL A 134 3.94 1.83 4.89
CA VAL A 134 3.43 1.79 3.51
C VAL A 134 3.83 3.07 2.76
N GLY A 135 3.74 4.23 3.40
CA GLY A 135 4.19 5.51 2.84
C GLY A 135 5.68 5.51 2.53
N PHE A 136 6.52 4.99 3.43
CA PHE A 136 7.95 4.87 3.16
C PHE A 136 8.25 3.89 2.01
N PHE A 137 7.55 2.77 1.94
CA PHE A 137 7.66 1.87 0.79
C PHE A 137 7.25 2.55 -0.52
N GLN A 138 6.16 3.33 -0.52
CA GLN A 138 5.73 4.12 -1.67
C GLN A 138 6.82 5.11 -2.09
N PHE A 139 7.42 5.83 -1.14
CA PHE A 139 8.54 6.73 -1.40
C PHE A 139 9.68 6.00 -2.12
N LEU A 140 10.17 4.90 -1.56
CA LEU A 140 11.24 4.10 -2.18
C LEU A 140 10.89 3.62 -3.59
N ARG A 141 9.62 3.31 -3.85
CA ARG A 141 9.16 2.89 -5.19
C ARG A 141 9.10 4.03 -6.19
N ASN A 142 8.62 5.18 -5.78
CA ASN A 142 8.50 6.35 -6.66
C ASN A 142 9.87 6.97 -6.98
N PHE A 143 10.78 6.96 -6.02
CA PHE A 143 12.13 7.53 -6.16
C PHE A 143 13.23 6.49 -6.38
N ARG A 144 12.89 5.30 -6.87
CA ARG A 144 13.83 4.18 -7.07
C ARG A 144 14.96 4.47 -8.07
N GLN A 145 14.82 5.49 -8.89
CA GLN A 145 15.86 5.91 -9.85
C GLN A 145 16.90 6.83 -9.23
N HIS A 146 16.58 7.41 -8.06
CA HIS A 146 17.49 8.24 -7.29
C HIS A 146 18.42 7.37 -6.46
N ASN A 147 19.66 7.80 -6.31
CA ASN A 147 20.61 7.16 -5.41
C ASN A 147 20.25 7.41 -3.94
N ALA A 148 20.93 6.72 -3.01
CA ALA A 148 20.60 6.79 -1.59
C ALA A 148 20.79 8.20 -0.99
N PHE A 149 21.76 8.97 -1.49
CA PHE A 149 22.02 10.35 -1.01
C PHE A 149 20.91 11.29 -1.49
N GLU A 150 20.51 11.22 -2.74
CA GLU A 150 19.38 11.99 -3.27
C GLU A 150 18.07 11.68 -2.54
N GLN A 151 17.81 10.38 -2.27
CA GLN A 151 16.64 10.00 -1.48
C GLN A 151 16.70 10.56 -0.05
N ALA A 152 17.88 10.54 0.59
CA ALA A 152 18.06 11.11 1.91
C ALA A 152 17.86 12.64 1.91
N GLU A 153 18.36 13.34 0.90
CA GLU A 153 18.14 14.78 0.72
C GLU A 153 16.64 15.10 0.60
N LEU A 154 15.89 14.36 -0.23
CA LEU A 154 14.45 14.53 -0.37
C LEU A 154 13.69 14.33 0.96
N ILE A 155 14.09 13.31 1.75
CA ILE A 155 13.50 13.07 3.07
C ILE A 155 13.80 14.23 4.01
N LEU A 156 15.04 14.74 4.01
CA LEU A 156 15.45 15.85 4.85
C LEU A 156 14.70 17.13 4.50
N LEU A 157 14.60 17.47 3.22
CA LEU A 157 13.83 18.62 2.75
C LEU A 157 12.36 18.52 3.17
N ALA A 158 11.74 17.34 3.04
CA ALA A 158 10.38 17.13 3.49
C ALA A 158 10.23 17.25 5.02
N ALA A 159 11.21 16.78 5.79
CA ALA A 159 11.18 16.87 7.25
C ALA A 159 11.34 18.33 7.75
N LEU A 160 12.07 19.14 7.01
CA LEU A 160 12.29 20.56 7.33
C LEU A 160 11.14 21.48 6.85
N ASP A 161 10.29 21.00 5.93
CA ASP A 161 9.12 21.77 5.49
C ASP A 161 8.03 21.76 6.60
N PRO A 162 7.69 22.93 7.17
CA PRO A 162 6.73 23.01 8.27
C PRO A 162 5.32 22.56 7.86
N THR A 163 4.95 22.72 6.59
CA THR A 163 3.67 22.28 6.04
C THR A 163 3.58 20.76 5.99
N ILE A 164 4.63 20.10 5.49
CA ILE A 164 4.73 18.64 5.42
C ILE A 164 4.80 18.06 6.83
N ALA A 165 5.62 18.62 7.71
CA ALA A 165 5.74 18.18 9.09
C ALA A 165 4.42 18.34 9.87
N SER A 166 3.62 19.38 9.60
CA SER A 166 2.29 19.57 10.20
C SER A 166 1.30 18.52 9.70
N ARG A 167 1.28 18.21 8.40
CA ARG A 167 0.43 17.18 7.80
C ARG A 167 0.79 15.78 8.28
N ALA A 168 2.08 15.48 8.38
CA ALA A 168 2.57 14.21 8.91
C ALA A 168 2.09 13.98 10.35
N ARG A 169 2.16 15.01 11.21
CA ARG A 169 1.62 14.95 12.58
C ARG A 169 0.12 14.70 12.65
N LYS A 170 -0.64 15.17 11.64
CA LYS A 170 -2.09 14.94 11.52
C LYS A 170 -2.43 13.58 10.90
N GLY A 171 -1.45 12.73 10.56
CA GLY A 171 -1.67 11.45 9.89
C GLY A 171 -2.06 11.55 8.42
N GLU A 172 -1.86 12.69 7.78
CA GLU A 172 -2.18 12.95 6.37
C GLU A 172 -1.04 12.53 5.43
N PHE A 173 -0.48 11.34 5.63
CA PHE A 173 0.71 10.87 4.90
C PHE A 173 0.55 10.81 3.38
N VAL A 174 -0.64 10.59 2.87
CA VAL A 174 -0.89 10.50 1.41
C VAL A 174 -0.59 11.82 0.71
N LYS A 175 -0.91 12.94 1.35
CA LYS A 175 -0.73 14.28 0.78
C LYS A 175 0.70 14.82 0.89
N CYS A 176 1.55 14.20 1.70
CA CYS A 176 2.95 14.62 1.80
C CYS A 176 3.76 14.30 0.53
N PHE A 177 3.34 13.30 -0.25
CA PHE A 177 4.05 12.89 -1.46
C PHE A 177 3.60 13.65 -2.71
N ASP A 178 2.41 14.25 -2.73
CA ASP A 178 1.96 15.12 -3.82
C ASP A 178 2.87 16.37 -3.93
N HIS A 179 3.51 16.77 -2.83
CA HIS A 179 4.43 17.91 -2.81
C HIS A 179 5.79 17.61 -3.43
N PHE A 180 6.20 16.32 -3.49
CA PHE A 180 7.45 15.94 -4.17
C PHE A 180 7.36 16.07 -5.69
N ASP A 181 6.17 15.89 -6.28
CA ASP A 181 5.96 16.16 -7.70
C ASP A 181 6.16 17.67 -8.03
N LEU A 182 5.79 18.57 -7.10
CA LEU A 182 6.02 20.01 -7.24
C LEU A 182 7.51 20.38 -7.13
N LEU A 183 8.30 19.65 -6.33
CA LEU A 183 9.75 19.89 -6.23
C LEU A 183 10.51 19.40 -7.47
N GLN A 184 9.98 18.39 -8.18
CA GLN A 184 10.58 17.96 -9.46
C GLN A 184 10.28 18.94 -10.60
N THR A 185 9.10 19.57 -10.61
CA THR A 185 8.74 20.60 -11.59
C THR A 185 9.47 21.93 -11.39
N ALA A 186 9.94 22.21 -10.19
CA ALA A 186 10.70 23.45 -9.89
C ALA A 186 12.20 23.34 -10.22
N ARG A 187 12.72 22.15 -10.58
CA ARG A 187 14.12 21.92 -11.00
C ARG A 187 14.33 21.84 -12.51
N ASN A 188 13.26 21.89 -13.32
CA ASN A 188 13.28 22.02 -14.78
C ASN A 188 12.89 23.45 -15.18
#